data_e9829bce3e3267a108360f143345b28a
#
_entry.id   e9829bce3e3267a108360f143345b28a
#
_cell.length_a   1.000
_cell.length_b   1.000
_cell.length_c   1.000
_cell.angle_alpha   90.00
_cell.angle_beta   90.00
_cell.angle_gamma   90.00
#
_symmetry.space_group_name_H-M   'P 1'
#
loop_
_entity.id
_entity.type
_entity.pdbx_description
1 polymer ?
#
loop_
_entity_poly.entity_id
_entity_poly.type
_entity_poly.pdbx_seq_one_letter_code
_entity_poly.pdbx_strand_id
1 'polypeptide(L)'
;MARKKIIYILICTFFIIMIFATKKENKKLDIFSGIEIKNLSDTTYTNIDDNDDVLLNPGKGFVLKDDIYNSKYDNLISVGYYRANWSTIEPEKGTYNWEFFDEKINELNRRGKKFALGVISASTSAAKEYVTPKWVFDKGAKYYEHKLNDEITQKIPVWTDEIFLEELNYFIGDFAKKYDGNSNIAFIDIRSYGNWGEQHLGEIGGEDLKPEELQKLYIQPYMDAFKKTLLVNPWGKAEYNEVYKWAIDNGVSIRRDGIFMYSDGSECLMAYGKLPSIFEYTDNYAWMKKNNLWSQEKLMQYIENGKPSYLQFDPEMYEENKEFYMELANKIGYYFKFKQAQYTNSVTIGDENTISLKFINEGVAPLYEDCTVYIGLLDENCNLVKKYKTSIDPHTWMPNQEK
;
A
#
# COMPACT_ATOMS: atom_id res chain seq x y z
N MET A 1 -33.26 42.59 -34.53
CA MET A 1 -33.35 42.47 -33.07
C MET A 1 -33.23 41.04 -32.64
N ALA A 2 -32.02 40.57 -32.31
CA ALA A 2 -31.80 39.22 -31.84
C ALA A 2 -32.08 39.19 -30.33
N ARG A 3 -33.07 38.43 -29.91
CA ARG A 3 -33.37 38.21 -28.49
C ARG A 3 -32.20 37.42 -27.89
N LYS A 4 -31.40 38.06 -27.04
CA LYS A 4 -30.47 37.36 -26.13
C LYS A 4 -31.33 36.46 -25.22
N LYS A 5 -31.22 35.15 -25.40
CA LYS A 5 -31.74 34.20 -24.43
C LYS A 5 -30.81 34.23 -23.22
N ILE A 6 -31.26 34.92 -22.16
CA ILE A 6 -30.65 34.82 -20.84
C ILE A 6 -31.06 33.43 -20.32
N ILE A 7 -30.14 32.50 -20.34
CA ILE A 7 -30.33 31.20 -19.66
C ILE A 7 -29.86 31.49 -18.23
N TYR A 8 -30.82 31.62 -17.32
CA TYR A 8 -30.55 31.56 -15.90
C TYR A 8 -30.15 30.10 -15.63
N ILE A 9 -28.86 29.83 -15.53
CA ILE A 9 -28.39 28.66 -14.89
C ILE A 9 -28.61 28.89 -13.39
N LEU A 10 -29.73 28.40 -12.87
CA LEU A 10 -29.87 28.24 -11.43
C LEU A 10 -28.72 27.34 -11.00
N ILE A 11 -27.73 27.94 -10.36
CA ILE A 11 -26.65 27.20 -9.74
C ILE A 11 -27.25 26.60 -8.47
N CYS A 12 -28.05 25.57 -8.65
CA CYS A 12 -28.36 24.66 -7.58
C CYS A 12 -27.08 23.86 -7.33
N THR A 13 -26.33 24.28 -6.32
CA THR A 13 -25.23 23.53 -5.74
C THR A 13 -24.09 23.17 -6.70
N PHE A 14 -23.07 24.03 -6.79
CA PHE A 14 -21.78 23.63 -7.33
C PHE A 14 -21.14 22.64 -6.35
N PHE A 15 -21.18 21.37 -6.69
CA PHE A 15 -20.34 20.38 -6.06
C PHE A 15 -19.02 20.31 -6.80
N ILE A 16 -17.95 20.76 -6.16
CA ILE A 16 -16.61 20.52 -6.67
C ILE A 16 -16.20 19.17 -6.15
N ILE A 17 -16.22 18.19 -7.04
CA ILE A 17 -15.69 16.87 -6.78
C ILE A 17 -14.27 16.85 -7.27
N MET A 18 -13.31 16.70 -6.36
CA MET A 18 -11.97 16.27 -6.73
C MET A 18 -12.04 14.79 -7.02
N ILE A 19 -12.07 14.43 -8.30
CA ILE A 19 -12.02 13.04 -8.73
C ILE A 19 -10.54 12.68 -8.86
N PHE A 20 -10.04 11.91 -7.94
CA PHE A 20 -8.75 11.24 -8.09
C PHE A 20 -8.95 10.07 -9.05
N ALA A 21 -8.69 10.28 -10.32
CA ALA A 21 -8.83 9.24 -11.32
C ALA A 21 -7.51 8.49 -11.50
N THR A 22 -7.37 7.38 -10.83
CA THR A 22 -6.54 6.30 -11.37
C THR A 22 -7.21 5.79 -12.67
N LYS A 23 -6.41 5.33 -13.61
CA LYS A 23 -6.84 4.93 -14.97
C LYS A 23 -7.83 3.75 -15.01
N LYS A 24 -8.98 3.78 -14.31
CA LYS A 24 -10.13 2.89 -14.58
C LYS A 24 -11.36 3.21 -13.71
N GLU A 25 -12.51 3.19 -14.40
CA GLU A 25 -13.87 2.86 -14.00
C GLU A 25 -14.84 3.94 -13.55
N ASN A 26 -15.93 4.03 -14.35
CA ASN A 26 -17.20 4.68 -14.05
C ASN A 26 -17.99 3.87 -12.99
N LYS A 27 -17.75 4.10 -11.71
CA LYS A 27 -18.70 3.74 -10.65
C LYS A 27 -19.37 5.01 -10.14
N LYS A 28 -20.71 4.99 -10.03
CA LYS A 28 -21.46 6.00 -9.29
C LYS A 28 -20.93 6.01 -7.85
N LEU A 29 -20.23 7.07 -7.49
CA LEU A 29 -19.86 7.33 -6.09
C LEU A 29 -20.99 8.13 -5.45
N ASP A 30 -21.52 7.65 -4.34
CA ASP A 30 -22.41 8.42 -3.47
C ASP A 30 -21.55 9.26 -2.53
N ILE A 31 -21.16 10.46 -3.00
CA ILE A 31 -20.19 11.34 -2.30
C ILE A 31 -20.91 12.43 -1.48
N PHE A 32 -22.24 12.42 -1.45
CA PHE A 32 -23.02 13.59 -1.03
C PHE A 32 -23.72 13.50 0.33
N SER A 33 -23.47 12.48 1.14
CA SER A 33 -23.96 12.44 2.50
C SER A 33 -23.10 13.33 3.40
N GLY A 34 -23.65 14.46 3.88
CA GLY A 34 -23.03 15.28 4.90
C GLY A 34 -22.58 16.70 4.51
N ILE A 35 -22.99 17.23 3.35
CA ILE A 35 -22.64 18.59 2.97
C ILE A 35 -23.79 19.56 3.27
N GLU A 36 -23.60 20.47 4.25
CA GLU A 36 -24.52 21.58 4.51
C GLU A 36 -24.03 22.86 3.82
N ILE A 37 -24.88 23.45 2.94
CA ILE A 37 -24.59 24.70 2.23
C ILE A 37 -25.29 25.85 2.92
N LYS A 38 -24.51 26.84 3.40
CA LYS A 38 -25.04 28.12 3.94
C LYS A 38 -24.76 29.26 2.96
N ASN A 39 -25.81 29.92 2.47
CA ASN A 39 -25.71 31.11 1.65
C ASN A 39 -25.51 32.35 2.52
N LEU A 40 -24.42 33.08 2.30
CA LEU A 40 -24.17 34.37 2.88
C LEU A 40 -23.79 35.30 1.74
N SER A 41 -24.64 36.29 1.40
CA SER A 41 -24.44 37.32 0.35
C SER A 41 -23.38 36.97 -0.71
N ASP A 42 -23.30 37.40 -1.83
CA ASP A 42 -22.46 37.12 -3.03
C ASP A 42 -21.27 36.12 -2.94
N THR A 43 -20.95 35.61 -1.75
CA THR A 43 -19.87 34.64 -1.50
C THR A 43 -20.39 33.53 -0.61
N THR A 44 -20.28 32.28 -1.05
CA THR A 44 -20.67 31.10 -0.27
C THR A 44 -19.44 30.46 0.34
N TYR A 45 -19.51 30.19 1.63
CA TYR A 45 -18.55 29.41 2.38
C TYR A 45 -19.20 28.06 2.72
N THR A 46 -18.54 26.99 2.41
CA THR A 46 -18.97 25.66 2.84
C THR A 46 -18.00 25.14 3.88
N ASN A 47 -18.54 24.88 5.08
CA ASN A 47 -17.86 23.99 6.02
C ASN A 47 -18.43 22.61 5.77
N ILE A 48 -17.56 21.62 5.64
CA ILE A 48 -17.98 20.23 5.56
C ILE A 48 -17.96 19.70 6.98
N ASP A 49 -19.09 19.15 7.45
CA ASP A 49 -19.12 18.42 8.70
C ASP A 49 -18.17 17.23 8.60
N ASP A 50 -17.43 16.99 9.69
CA ASP A 50 -16.56 15.85 9.80
C ASP A 50 -17.42 14.58 9.70
N ASN A 51 -17.39 13.95 8.54
CA ASN A 51 -17.94 12.63 8.39
C ASN A 51 -16.84 11.64 8.78
N ASP A 52 -17.11 10.81 9.77
CA ASP A 52 -16.19 9.79 10.28
C ASP A 52 -16.08 8.57 9.36
N ASP A 53 -16.66 8.63 8.15
CA ASP A 53 -16.57 7.54 7.18
C ASP A 53 -15.12 7.28 6.75
N VAL A 54 -14.78 6.00 6.68
CA VAL A 54 -13.49 5.57 6.14
C VAL A 54 -13.44 5.77 4.64
N LEU A 55 -12.52 6.59 4.17
CA LEU A 55 -12.28 6.77 2.75
C LEU A 55 -11.20 5.79 2.27
N LEU A 56 -11.62 4.80 1.49
CA LEU A 56 -10.71 3.85 0.84
C LEU A 56 -10.01 4.51 -0.36
N ASN A 57 -9.09 5.40 -0.07
CA ASN A 57 -8.31 6.09 -1.08
C ASN A 57 -7.21 5.18 -1.67
N PRO A 58 -6.85 5.30 -2.95
CA PRO A 58 -5.76 4.53 -3.56
C PRO A 58 -4.41 4.87 -2.91
N GLY A 59 -3.47 3.93 -2.94
CA GLY A 59 -2.09 4.16 -2.47
C GLY A 59 -1.91 4.21 -0.95
N LYS A 60 -2.95 3.84 -0.17
CA LYS A 60 -2.90 3.82 1.30
C LYS A 60 -3.88 2.81 1.89
N GLY A 61 -3.78 2.59 3.18
CA GLY A 61 -4.81 1.91 3.96
C GLY A 61 -4.36 0.61 4.62
N PHE A 62 -5.33 -0.18 5.05
CA PHE A 62 -5.06 -1.44 5.70
C PHE A 62 -4.70 -2.56 4.73
N VAL A 63 -3.75 -3.41 5.16
CA VAL A 63 -3.29 -4.61 4.45
C VAL A 63 -3.72 -5.84 5.21
N LEU A 64 -4.66 -6.61 4.66
CA LEU A 64 -5.10 -7.88 5.23
C LEU A 64 -4.17 -9.01 4.77
N LYS A 65 -3.48 -9.65 5.71
CA LYS A 65 -2.56 -10.76 5.44
C LYS A 65 -3.31 -12.09 5.53
N ASP A 66 -3.01 -12.99 4.60
CA ASP A 66 -3.44 -14.38 4.52
C ASP A 66 -4.95 -14.62 4.32
N ASP A 67 -5.85 -14.09 5.13
CA ASP A 67 -7.31 -14.30 5.05
C ASP A 67 -7.99 -13.39 4.00
N ILE A 68 -7.44 -13.36 2.80
CA ILE A 68 -7.85 -12.42 1.74
C ILE A 68 -9.26 -12.68 1.18
N TYR A 69 -9.83 -13.86 1.38
CA TYR A 69 -11.19 -14.22 0.93
C TYR A 69 -12.29 -13.69 1.87
N ASN A 70 -11.91 -13.23 3.06
CA ASN A 70 -12.85 -12.68 4.03
C ASN A 70 -13.32 -11.28 3.61
N SER A 71 -14.55 -11.17 3.14
CA SER A 71 -15.16 -9.90 2.70
C SER A 71 -15.73 -9.04 3.84
N LYS A 72 -15.74 -9.55 5.08
CA LYS A 72 -16.27 -8.85 6.24
C LYS A 72 -15.67 -7.45 6.46
N TYR A 73 -14.42 -7.29 6.05
CA TYR A 73 -13.65 -6.06 6.28
C TYR A 73 -13.43 -5.23 5.01
N ASP A 74 -14.21 -5.45 3.96
CA ASP A 74 -14.05 -4.77 2.67
C ASP A 74 -14.21 -3.24 2.73
N ASN A 75 -14.95 -2.75 3.71
CA ASN A 75 -15.10 -1.32 3.97
C ASN A 75 -13.88 -0.67 4.67
N LEU A 76 -12.88 -1.46 5.04
CA LEU A 76 -11.69 -1.01 5.76
C LEU A 76 -10.39 -1.31 5.01
N ILE A 77 -10.26 -2.52 4.46
CA ILE A 77 -9.03 -2.95 3.78
C ILE A 77 -8.90 -2.37 2.38
N SER A 78 -7.69 -2.02 2.01
CA SER A 78 -7.32 -1.56 0.66
C SER A 78 -6.58 -2.63 -0.13
N VAL A 79 -5.80 -3.47 0.56
CA VAL A 79 -4.88 -4.44 -0.03
C VAL A 79 -5.02 -5.78 0.68
N GLY A 80 -5.11 -6.87 -0.08
CA GLY A 80 -4.86 -8.22 0.42
C GLY A 80 -3.40 -8.60 0.18
N TYR A 81 -2.77 -9.30 1.12
CA TYR A 81 -1.37 -9.67 1.04
C TYR A 81 -1.15 -11.15 1.30
N TYR A 82 -0.30 -11.78 0.49
CA TYR A 82 0.07 -13.18 0.67
C TYR A 82 1.55 -13.46 0.34
N ARG A 83 2.20 -14.28 1.17
CA ARG A 83 3.54 -14.82 0.93
C ARG A 83 3.45 -16.28 0.52
N ALA A 84 3.97 -16.63 -0.64
CA ALA A 84 4.01 -18.03 -1.10
C ALA A 84 5.42 -18.59 -1.00
N ASN A 85 5.53 -19.90 -0.74
CA ASN A 85 6.78 -20.62 -0.86
C ASN A 85 7.16 -20.71 -2.35
N TRP A 86 8.44 -20.54 -2.69
CA TRP A 86 8.90 -20.69 -4.06
C TRP A 86 8.54 -22.07 -4.62
N SER A 87 8.72 -23.14 -3.82
CA SER A 87 8.33 -24.51 -4.21
C SER A 87 6.83 -24.69 -4.53
N THR A 88 5.97 -23.78 -4.07
CA THR A 88 4.53 -23.79 -4.41
C THR A 88 4.28 -23.14 -5.76
N ILE A 89 5.06 -22.11 -6.09
CA ILE A 89 4.90 -21.35 -7.33
C ILE A 89 5.63 -22.03 -8.49
N GLU A 90 6.81 -22.63 -8.24
CA GLU A 90 7.60 -23.33 -9.25
C GLU A 90 7.96 -24.73 -8.71
N PRO A 91 7.02 -25.68 -8.69
CA PRO A 91 7.26 -27.03 -8.18
C PRO A 91 8.28 -27.83 -9.00
N GLU A 92 8.36 -27.58 -10.30
CA GLU A 92 9.34 -28.12 -11.23
C GLU A 92 9.95 -26.99 -12.06
N LYS A 93 11.19 -27.11 -12.46
CA LYS A 93 11.90 -26.06 -13.22
C LYS A 93 11.12 -25.61 -14.47
N GLY A 94 10.80 -24.32 -14.52
CA GLY A 94 10.05 -23.71 -15.62
C GLY A 94 8.56 -24.02 -15.64
N THR A 95 8.05 -24.78 -14.66
CA THR A 95 6.62 -25.09 -14.53
C THR A 95 6.03 -24.24 -13.39
N TYR A 96 5.27 -23.21 -13.77
CA TYR A 96 4.78 -22.23 -12.82
C TYR A 96 3.29 -22.41 -12.50
N ASN A 97 2.98 -22.45 -11.22
CA ASN A 97 1.62 -22.41 -10.68
C ASN A 97 1.17 -20.95 -10.48
N TRP A 98 1.12 -20.16 -11.56
CA TRP A 98 0.69 -18.76 -11.48
C TRP A 98 -0.77 -18.60 -11.07
N GLU A 99 -1.61 -19.61 -11.31
CA GLU A 99 -3.02 -19.61 -10.92
C GLU A 99 -3.19 -19.37 -9.43
N PHE A 100 -2.26 -19.85 -8.60
CA PHE A 100 -2.23 -19.60 -7.16
C PHE A 100 -2.34 -18.11 -6.78
N PHE A 101 -1.66 -17.22 -7.52
CA PHE A 101 -1.77 -15.79 -7.32
C PHE A 101 -2.89 -15.15 -8.16
N ASP A 102 -3.10 -15.62 -9.38
CA ASP A 102 -4.11 -15.07 -10.30
C ASP A 102 -5.52 -15.15 -9.72
N GLU A 103 -5.87 -16.25 -9.03
CA GLU A 103 -7.15 -16.39 -8.31
C GLU A 103 -7.32 -15.33 -7.24
N LYS A 104 -6.29 -15.08 -6.42
CA LYS A 104 -6.29 -14.08 -5.35
C LYS A 104 -6.39 -12.66 -5.89
N ILE A 105 -5.64 -12.36 -6.94
CA ILE A 105 -5.70 -11.07 -7.65
C ILE A 105 -7.11 -10.83 -8.19
N ASN A 106 -7.72 -11.83 -8.85
CA ASN A 106 -9.05 -11.72 -9.42
C ASN A 106 -10.12 -11.57 -8.34
N GLU A 107 -10.02 -12.30 -7.23
CA GLU A 107 -10.95 -12.20 -6.11
C GLU A 107 -10.95 -10.80 -5.51
N LEU A 108 -9.77 -10.28 -5.17
CA LEU A 108 -9.64 -8.95 -4.60
C LEU A 108 -10.06 -7.85 -5.58
N ASN A 109 -9.70 -7.99 -6.86
CA ASN A 109 -10.10 -7.03 -7.89
C ASN A 109 -11.62 -6.94 -8.06
N ARG A 110 -12.35 -8.07 -7.99
CA ARG A 110 -13.83 -8.06 -8.00
C ARG A 110 -14.42 -7.26 -6.84
N ARG A 111 -13.73 -7.18 -5.72
CA ARG A 111 -14.10 -6.42 -4.53
C ARG A 111 -13.51 -5.00 -4.52
N GLY A 112 -12.88 -4.57 -5.62
CA GLY A 112 -12.25 -3.23 -5.74
C GLY A 112 -10.99 -3.07 -4.89
N LYS A 113 -10.31 -4.18 -4.54
CA LYS A 113 -9.07 -4.20 -3.74
C LYS A 113 -7.89 -4.53 -4.61
N LYS A 114 -6.69 -4.11 -4.19
CA LYS A 114 -5.43 -4.54 -4.80
C LYS A 114 -4.85 -5.74 -4.05
N PHE A 115 -3.92 -6.43 -4.71
CA PHE A 115 -3.17 -7.53 -4.12
C PHE A 115 -1.70 -7.15 -3.97
N ALA A 116 -1.06 -7.61 -2.91
CA ALA A 116 0.37 -7.54 -2.73
C ALA A 116 0.91 -8.94 -2.43
N LEU A 117 2.11 -9.26 -2.92
CA LEU A 117 2.63 -10.61 -2.86
C LEU A 117 4.16 -10.63 -2.74
N GLY A 118 4.64 -11.69 -2.11
CA GLY A 118 6.05 -12.02 -2.01
C GLY A 118 6.27 -13.52 -2.14
N VAL A 119 7.46 -13.91 -2.59
CA VAL A 119 7.87 -15.31 -2.69
C VAL A 119 9.07 -15.55 -1.79
N ILE A 120 8.95 -16.54 -0.89
CA ILE A 120 9.95 -16.85 0.14
C ILE A 120 10.75 -18.10 -0.22
N SER A 121 12.04 -18.09 0.13
CA SER A 121 12.97 -19.20 -0.08
C SER A 121 13.22 -20.04 1.17
N ALA A 122 12.90 -19.51 2.36
CA ALA A 122 12.98 -20.24 3.64
C ALA A 122 11.94 -19.71 4.62
N SER A 123 11.39 -20.60 5.47
CA SER A 123 10.40 -20.21 6.49
C SER A 123 10.24 -21.29 7.54
N THR A 124 10.53 -20.98 8.79
CA THR A 124 10.27 -21.91 9.91
C THR A 124 8.79 -22.17 10.14
N SER A 125 7.89 -21.30 9.66
CA SER A 125 6.44 -21.48 9.75
C SER A 125 5.85 -22.34 8.63
N ALA A 126 6.64 -22.70 7.60
CA ALA A 126 6.11 -23.39 6.42
C ALA A 126 5.80 -24.88 6.66
N ALA A 127 6.29 -25.48 7.76
CA ALA A 127 6.14 -26.90 8.08
C ALA A 127 6.44 -27.84 6.88
N LYS A 128 7.51 -27.55 6.12
CA LYS A 128 7.92 -28.25 4.91
C LYS A 128 9.43 -28.47 4.88
N GLU A 129 9.86 -29.59 4.28
CA GLU A 129 11.27 -29.82 3.98
C GLU A 129 11.81 -28.83 2.95
N TYR A 130 11.01 -28.51 1.92
CA TYR A 130 11.40 -27.66 0.80
C TYR A 130 10.50 -26.41 0.70
N VAL A 131 11.02 -25.24 1.07
CA VAL A 131 10.46 -23.92 0.76
C VAL A 131 11.06 -23.40 -0.56
N THR A 132 12.38 -23.48 -0.71
CA THR A 132 13.05 -23.48 -2.01
C THR A 132 12.74 -24.80 -2.72
N PRO A 133 12.43 -24.81 -4.02
CA PRO A 133 12.10 -26.04 -4.74
C PRO A 133 13.18 -27.12 -4.65
N LYS A 134 12.76 -28.39 -4.47
CA LYS A 134 13.67 -29.52 -4.38
C LYS A 134 14.63 -29.61 -5.58
N TRP A 135 14.12 -29.36 -6.78
CA TRP A 135 14.93 -29.43 -8.02
C TRP A 135 16.13 -28.47 -8.03
N VAL A 136 16.07 -27.35 -7.28
CA VAL A 136 17.21 -26.43 -7.12
C VAL A 136 18.39 -27.15 -6.42
N PHE A 137 18.08 -27.91 -5.35
CA PHE A 137 19.07 -28.69 -4.61
C PHE A 137 19.50 -29.93 -5.40
N ASP A 138 18.59 -30.57 -6.13
CA ASP A 138 18.93 -31.69 -7.03
C ASP A 138 19.89 -31.25 -8.16
N LYS A 139 19.85 -29.97 -8.57
CA LYS A 139 20.81 -29.37 -9.52
C LYS A 139 22.20 -29.17 -8.90
N GLY A 140 22.32 -29.24 -7.58
CA GLY A 140 23.58 -29.14 -6.84
C GLY A 140 23.74 -27.91 -5.96
N ALA A 141 22.68 -27.09 -5.79
CA ALA A 141 22.72 -25.97 -4.84
C ALA A 141 22.98 -26.48 -3.40
N LYS A 142 23.87 -25.80 -2.70
CA LYS A 142 24.21 -26.11 -1.32
C LYS A 142 23.11 -25.65 -0.36
N TYR A 143 22.98 -26.36 0.78
CA TYR A 143 21.99 -26.03 1.79
C TYR A 143 22.51 -26.31 3.20
N TYR A 144 21.89 -25.66 4.18
CA TYR A 144 21.94 -26.00 5.59
C TYR A 144 20.71 -26.81 5.96
N GLU A 145 20.83 -27.67 6.96
CA GLU A 145 19.70 -28.40 7.54
C GLU A 145 19.21 -27.70 8.80
N HIS A 146 17.92 -27.38 8.84
CA HIS A 146 17.28 -26.79 10.01
C HIS A 146 16.15 -27.72 10.48
N LYS A 147 16.30 -28.27 11.69
CA LYS A 147 15.30 -29.16 12.29
C LYS A 147 14.12 -28.33 12.82
N LEU A 148 12.99 -28.40 12.15
CA LEU A 148 11.74 -27.74 12.60
C LEU A 148 11.08 -28.51 13.75
N ASN A 149 11.06 -29.85 13.64
CA ASN A 149 10.52 -30.79 14.63
C ASN A 149 11.12 -32.21 14.39
N ASP A 150 10.58 -33.22 15.03
CA ASP A 150 11.11 -34.57 14.89
C ASP A 150 10.83 -35.22 13.52
N GLU A 151 9.87 -34.71 12.77
CA GLU A 151 9.46 -35.25 11.47
C GLU A 151 10.02 -34.41 10.29
N ILE A 152 10.28 -33.13 10.48
CA ILE A 152 10.62 -32.22 9.41
C ILE A 152 11.97 -31.52 9.66
N THR A 153 12.90 -31.79 8.76
CA THR A 153 14.15 -31.02 8.63
C THR A 153 14.10 -30.22 7.34
N GLN A 154 14.06 -28.89 7.45
CA GLN A 154 13.99 -28.00 6.31
C GLN A 154 15.37 -27.77 5.71
N LYS A 155 15.46 -27.79 4.37
CA LYS A 155 16.67 -27.43 3.62
C LYS A 155 16.66 -25.94 3.32
N ILE A 156 17.60 -25.23 3.95
CA ILE A 156 17.79 -23.78 3.82
C ILE A 156 18.92 -23.55 2.81
N PRO A 157 18.73 -22.79 1.75
CA PRO A 157 19.79 -22.55 0.76
C PRO A 157 20.99 -21.85 1.40
N VAL A 158 22.19 -22.16 0.97
CA VAL A 158 23.37 -21.33 1.22
C VAL A 158 23.20 -20.06 0.41
N TRP A 159 23.02 -18.92 1.08
CA TRP A 159 22.55 -17.67 0.50
C TRP A 159 23.47 -17.06 -0.56
N THR A 160 24.72 -17.51 -0.63
CA THR A 160 25.72 -17.11 -1.63
C THR A 160 26.03 -18.19 -2.66
N ASP A 161 25.29 -19.32 -2.63
CA ASP A 161 25.50 -20.41 -3.59
C ASP A 161 25.14 -19.98 -5.01
N GLU A 162 26.07 -20.18 -5.95
CA GLU A 162 25.94 -19.74 -7.33
C GLU A 162 24.76 -20.40 -8.07
N ILE A 163 24.49 -21.69 -7.81
CA ILE A 163 23.41 -22.42 -8.47
C ILE A 163 22.06 -21.91 -7.94
N PHE A 164 21.94 -21.75 -6.61
CA PHE A 164 20.73 -21.20 -6.01
C PHE A 164 20.43 -19.80 -6.55
N LEU A 165 21.42 -18.90 -6.61
CA LEU A 165 21.27 -17.54 -7.08
C LEU A 165 20.96 -17.47 -8.58
N GLU A 166 21.55 -18.33 -9.39
CA GLU A 166 21.24 -18.42 -10.82
C GLU A 166 19.76 -18.79 -11.03
N GLU A 167 19.28 -19.84 -10.36
CA GLU A 167 17.88 -20.27 -10.49
C GLU A 167 16.89 -19.25 -9.89
N LEU A 168 17.24 -18.62 -8.79
CA LEU A 168 16.45 -17.52 -8.23
C LEU A 168 16.32 -16.35 -9.21
N ASN A 169 17.40 -15.99 -9.90
CA ASN A 169 17.37 -14.90 -10.89
C ASN A 169 16.50 -15.26 -12.11
N TYR A 170 16.52 -16.51 -12.58
CA TYR A 170 15.56 -16.97 -13.60
C TYR A 170 14.12 -16.85 -13.13
N PHE A 171 13.84 -17.33 -11.91
CA PHE A 171 12.52 -17.19 -11.31
C PHE A 171 12.07 -15.74 -11.21
N ILE A 172 12.90 -14.83 -10.69
CA ILE A 172 12.58 -13.40 -10.58
C ILE A 172 12.26 -12.80 -11.95
N GLY A 173 13.03 -13.17 -12.99
CA GLY A 173 12.78 -12.73 -14.36
C GLY A 173 11.41 -13.16 -14.89
N ASP A 174 11.02 -14.41 -14.69
CA ASP A 174 9.73 -14.93 -15.14
C ASP A 174 8.57 -14.41 -14.28
N PHE A 175 8.80 -14.22 -12.98
CA PHE A 175 7.86 -13.56 -12.07
C PHE A 175 7.55 -12.12 -12.51
N ALA A 176 8.57 -11.36 -12.91
CA ALA A 176 8.39 -10.02 -13.44
C ALA A 176 7.69 -10.01 -14.80
N LYS A 177 8.03 -10.91 -15.72
CA LYS A 177 7.31 -11.05 -17.01
C LYS A 177 5.80 -11.27 -16.81
N LYS A 178 5.43 -12.00 -15.76
CA LYS A 178 4.04 -12.28 -15.44
C LYS A 178 3.30 -11.11 -14.78
N TYR A 179 3.95 -10.41 -13.85
CA TYR A 179 3.23 -9.50 -12.94
C TYR A 179 3.65 -8.02 -13.01
N ASP A 180 4.78 -7.67 -13.63
CA ASP A 180 5.20 -6.27 -13.70
C ASP A 180 4.21 -5.39 -14.47
N GLY A 181 3.77 -4.31 -13.84
CA GLY A 181 2.80 -3.38 -14.42
C GLY A 181 1.34 -3.85 -14.38
N ASN A 182 1.02 -4.93 -13.64
CA ASN A 182 -0.36 -5.32 -13.36
C ASN A 182 -1.01 -4.32 -12.39
N SER A 183 -1.99 -3.54 -12.87
CA SER A 183 -2.66 -2.49 -12.09
C SER A 183 -3.43 -2.99 -10.87
N ASN A 184 -3.73 -4.30 -10.79
CA ASN A 184 -4.38 -4.93 -9.64
C ASN A 184 -3.39 -5.31 -8.53
N ILE A 185 -2.08 -5.16 -8.77
CA ILE A 185 -1.04 -5.37 -7.78
C ILE A 185 -0.66 -4.03 -7.15
N ALA A 186 -0.67 -3.97 -5.82
CA ALA A 186 -0.24 -2.80 -5.06
C ALA A 186 1.29 -2.72 -5.03
N PHE A 187 1.95 -3.82 -4.69
CA PHE A 187 3.40 -3.92 -4.63
C PHE A 187 3.87 -5.38 -4.65
N ILE A 188 5.14 -5.58 -5.03
CA ILE A 188 5.88 -6.83 -4.88
C ILE A 188 6.82 -6.69 -3.69
N ASP A 189 6.73 -7.62 -2.75
CA ASP A 189 7.55 -7.66 -1.56
C ASP A 189 8.78 -8.55 -1.82
N ILE A 190 10.00 -8.01 -1.64
CA ILE A 190 11.26 -8.72 -1.86
C ILE A 190 11.50 -9.67 -0.69
N ARG A 191 11.17 -10.96 -0.86
CA ARG A 191 11.13 -11.95 0.20
C ARG A 191 12.07 -13.15 -0.02
N SER A 192 13.08 -13.02 -0.85
CA SER A 192 13.92 -14.16 -1.24
C SER A 192 15.08 -14.45 -0.29
N TYR A 193 15.39 -13.59 0.69
CA TYR A 193 16.49 -13.78 1.63
C TYR A 193 16.01 -13.83 3.08
N GLY A 194 16.53 -14.83 3.82
CA GLY A 194 16.34 -14.97 5.26
C GLY A 194 15.08 -15.74 5.65
N ASN A 195 14.87 -15.90 6.97
CA ASN A 195 13.68 -16.53 7.50
C ASN A 195 12.45 -15.68 7.18
N TRP A 196 11.37 -16.30 6.70
CA TRP A 196 10.15 -15.65 6.20
C TRP A 196 10.39 -14.60 5.09
N GLY A 197 11.61 -14.56 4.54
CA GLY A 197 12.03 -13.54 3.59
C GLY A 197 12.19 -12.15 4.23
N GLU A 198 12.50 -12.05 5.52
CA GLU A 198 12.55 -10.80 6.28
C GLU A 198 13.96 -10.25 6.46
N GLN A 199 14.91 -10.70 5.62
CA GLN A 199 16.30 -10.23 5.55
C GLN A 199 17.07 -10.35 6.87
N HIS A 200 16.69 -11.35 7.66
CA HIS A 200 17.43 -11.81 8.83
C HIS A 200 17.35 -13.33 8.90
N LEU A 201 18.32 -13.99 9.51
CA LEU A 201 18.34 -15.46 9.61
C LEU A 201 17.42 -15.94 10.73
N GLY A 202 17.27 -15.16 11.81
CA GLY A 202 16.49 -15.60 12.98
C GLY A 202 17.03 -16.91 13.53
N GLU A 203 16.17 -17.96 13.52
CA GLU A 203 16.51 -19.30 14.03
C GLU A 203 17.11 -20.24 12.98
N ILE A 204 17.05 -19.88 11.68
CA ILE A 204 17.59 -20.71 10.61
C ILE A 204 19.11 -20.58 10.53
N GLY A 205 19.77 -21.68 10.17
CA GLY A 205 21.23 -21.69 10.03
C GLY A 205 21.74 -20.88 8.86
N GLY A 206 23.05 -20.71 8.80
CA GLY A 206 23.77 -20.01 7.74
C GLY A 206 24.56 -18.82 8.23
N GLU A 207 25.24 -18.17 7.29
CA GLU A 207 25.97 -16.93 7.53
C GLU A 207 25.14 -15.75 6.97
N ASP A 208 25.08 -14.67 7.74
CA ASP A 208 24.47 -13.44 7.29
C ASP A 208 25.25 -12.85 6.11
N LEU A 209 24.51 -12.29 5.16
CA LEU A 209 25.09 -11.56 4.04
C LEU A 209 25.75 -10.27 4.51
N LYS A 210 26.81 -9.87 3.83
CA LYS A 210 27.30 -8.50 3.93
C LYS A 210 26.35 -7.53 3.24
N PRO A 211 26.37 -6.23 3.59
CA PRO A 211 25.49 -5.24 2.96
C PRO A 211 25.57 -5.23 1.42
N GLU A 212 26.77 -5.30 0.86
CA GLU A 212 26.97 -5.33 -0.59
C GLU A 212 26.45 -6.60 -1.25
N GLU A 213 26.45 -7.74 -0.54
CA GLU A 213 25.88 -9.01 -1.02
C GLU A 213 24.34 -8.94 -1.03
N LEU A 214 23.73 -8.41 0.04
CA LEU A 214 22.28 -8.18 0.09
C LEU A 214 21.83 -7.30 -1.08
N GLN A 215 22.52 -6.17 -1.28
CA GLN A 215 22.25 -5.25 -2.38
C GLN A 215 22.31 -5.95 -3.74
N LYS A 216 23.45 -6.60 -4.02
CA LYS A 216 23.76 -7.16 -5.34
C LYS A 216 22.97 -8.43 -5.64
N LEU A 217 22.80 -9.32 -4.65
CA LEU A 217 22.30 -10.67 -4.86
C LEU A 217 20.77 -10.78 -4.71
N TYR A 218 20.14 -9.89 -3.93
CA TYR A 218 18.72 -10.01 -3.58
C TYR A 218 17.86 -8.80 -3.93
N ILE A 219 18.37 -7.57 -3.86
CA ILE A 219 17.57 -6.38 -4.17
C ILE A 219 17.73 -6.00 -5.64
N GLN A 220 18.97 -5.92 -6.15
CA GLN A 220 19.25 -5.52 -7.54
C GLN A 220 18.53 -6.39 -8.57
N PRO A 221 18.48 -7.74 -8.46
CA PRO A 221 17.77 -8.58 -9.44
C PRO A 221 16.28 -8.23 -9.56
N TYR A 222 15.59 -7.93 -8.47
CA TYR A 222 14.20 -7.48 -8.51
C TYR A 222 14.09 -6.12 -9.21
N MET A 223 14.97 -5.16 -8.91
CA MET A 223 14.99 -3.85 -9.57
C MET A 223 15.28 -3.97 -11.07
N ASP A 224 16.12 -4.94 -11.48
CA ASP A 224 16.41 -5.20 -12.88
C ASP A 224 15.24 -5.83 -13.61
N ALA A 225 14.44 -6.64 -12.95
CA ALA A 225 13.31 -7.34 -13.54
C ALA A 225 12.01 -6.51 -13.52
N PHE A 226 11.67 -5.88 -12.41
CA PHE A 226 10.45 -5.09 -12.24
C PHE A 226 10.71 -3.61 -12.54
N LYS A 227 9.95 -3.02 -13.46
CA LYS A 227 10.15 -1.63 -13.92
C LYS A 227 8.95 -0.72 -13.69
N LYS A 228 7.79 -1.27 -13.34
CA LYS A 228 6.53 -0.55 -13.24
C LYS A 228 5.81 -0.75 -11.91
N THR A 229 5.91 -1.94 -11.34
CA THR A 229 5.24 -2.28 -10.07
C THR A 229 6.13 -1.86 -8.92
N LEU A 230 5.56 -1.20 -7.91
CA LEU A 230 6.27 -0.82 -6.69
C LEU A 230 6.92 -2.05 -6.04
N LEU A 231 8.22 -1.97 -5.81
CA LEU A 231 8.96 -2.94 -5.01
C LEU A 231 9.01 -2.47 -3.56
N VAL A 232 8.89 -3.43 -2.64
CA VAL A 232 8.99 -3.19 -1.20
C VAL A 232 10.04 -4.13 -0.64
N ASN A 233 10.93 -3.59 0.19
CA ASN A 233 11.99 -4.35 0.82
C ASN A 233 11.75 -4.41 2.34
N PRO A 234 11.76 -5.60 2.98
CA PRO A 234 11.69 -5.71 4.43
C PRO A 234 12.91 -5.07 5.10
N TRP A 235 12.71 -4.45 6.25
CA TRP A 235 13.79 -3.99 7.10
C TRP A 235 14.18 -5.14 8.06
N GLY A 236 15.29 -5.80 7.79
CA GLY A 236 15.74 -6.94 8.60
C GLY A 236 16.71 -6.56 9.72
N LYS A 237 17.70 -5.72 9.41
CA LYS A 237 18.79 -5.37 10.34
C LYS A 237 19.29 -3.94 10.18
N ALA A 238 19.72 -3.31 11.28
CA ALA A 238 20.32 -1.98 11.25
C ALA A 238 21.63 -1.92 10.43
N GLU A 239 22.37 -3.02 10.36
CA GLU A 239 23.60 -3.14 9.57
C GLU A 239 23.38 -2.89 8.08
N TYR A 240 22.15 -3.07 7.59
CA TYR A 240 21.76 -2.86 6.20
C TYR A 240 21.18 -1.45 5.93
N ASN A 241 21.21 -0.53 6.88
CA ASN A 241 20.59 0.80 6.72
C ASN A 241 21.06 1.55 5.48
N GLU A 242 22.36 1.49 5.14
CA GLU A 242 22.87 2.17 3.93
C GLU A 242 22.36 1.49 2.64
N VAL A 243 22.14 0.18 2.66
CA VAL A 243 21.51 -0.57 1.55
C VAL A 243 20.04 -0.18 1.41
N TYR A 244 19.32 -0.04 2.54
CA TYR A 244 17.92 0.39 2.50
C TYR A 244 17.77 1.82 2.00
N LYS A 245 18.62 2.73 2.41
CA LYS A 245 18.65 4.09 1.86
C LYS A 245 18.91 4.09 0.36
N TRP A 246 19.93 3.32 -0.07
CA TRP A 246 20.22 3.15 -1.50
C TRP A 246 19.02 2.57 -2.25
N ALA A 247 18.36 1.56 -1.74
CA ALA A 247 17.18 0.95 -2.35
C ALA A 247 16.04 1.97 -2.49
N ILE A 248 15.77 2.74 -1.44
CA ILE A 248 14.75 3.82 -1.43
C ILE A 248 15.09 4.89 -2.48
N ASP A 249 16.34 5.32 -2.56
CA ASP A 249 16.79 6.31 -3.56
C ASP A 249 16.68 5.80 -5.00
N ASN A 250 16.56 4.47 -5.18
CA ASN A 250 16.33 3.80 -6.45
C ASN A 250 14.90 3.25 -6.65
N GLY A 251 13.92 3.71 -5.86
CA GLY A 251 12.51 3.40 -6.07
C GLY A 251 11.99 2.14 -5.38
N VAL A 252 12.76 1.52 -4.50
CA VAL A 252 12.33 0.37 -3.68
C VAL A 252 11.89 0.87 -2.30
N SER A 253 10.63 0.68 -1.95
CA SER A 253 10.10 1.12 -0.66
C SER A 253 10.49 0.20 0.50
N ILE A 254 10.07 0.53 1.70
CA ILE A 254 10.41 -0.16 2.93
C ILE A 254 9.16 -0.71 3.63
N ARG A 255 9.26 -1.94 4.12
CA ARG A 255 8.35 -2.54 5.09
C ARG A 255 9.07 -2.66 6.43
N ARG A 256 8.51 -2.04 7.46
CA ARG A 256 8.99 -2.23 8.82
C ARG A 256 8.13 -3.25 9.54
N ASP A 257 8.69 -4.41 9.69
CA ASP A 257 8.17 -5.49 10.52
C ASP A 257 8.56 -5.30 12.00
N GLY A 258 7.91 -6.03 12.90
CA GLY A 258 8.25 -6.02 14.33
C GLY A 258 7.81 -4.76 15.07
N ILE A 259 6.81 -4.05 14.58
CA ILE A 259 6.19 -2.92 15.29
C ILE A 259 5.66 -3.39 16.64
N PHE A 260 5.91 -2.65 17.69
CA PHE A 260 5.69 -2.84 19.12
C PHE A 260 6.82 -3.52 19.91
N MET A 261 7.56 -4.46 19.31
CA MET A 261 8.64 -5.14 20.05
C MET A 261 10.03 -4.68 19.63
N TYR A 262 10.24 -4.55 18.32
CA TYR A 262 11.57 -4.28 17.74
C TYR A 262 11.70 -2.89 17.15
N SER A 263 10.57 -2.17 16.99
CA SER A 263 10.55 -0.86 16.36
C SER A 263 9.37 -0.02 16.83
N ASP A 264 9.58 1.30 16.82
CA ASP A 264 8.55 2.35 16.91
C ASP A 264 8.17 2.91 15.53
N GLY A 265 8.66 2.30 14.46
CA GLY A 265 8.35 2.67 13.08
C GLY A 265 9.23 3.77 12.49
N SER A 266 10.10 4.41 13.27
CA SER A 266 10.91 5.57 12.83
C SER A 266 11.82 5.29 11.65
N GLU A 267 12.22 4.03 11.41
CA GLU A 267 13.02 3.62 10.25
C GLU A 267 12.32 3.93 8.91
N CYS A 268 10.98 3.95 8.91
CA CYS A 268 10.20 4.28 7.71
C CYS A 268 10.35 5.74 7.28
N LEU A 269 10.86 6.63 8.14
CA LEU A 269 11.18 8.01 7.76
C LEU A 269 12.24 8.10 6.65
N MET A 270 13.04 7.05 6.43
CA MET A 270 13.96 7.00 5.28
C MET A 270 13.22 7.11 3.94
N ALA A 271 11.99 6.59 3.85
CA ALA A 271 11.15 6.64 2.66
C ALA A 271 10.21 7.86 2.62
N TYR A 272 10.03 8.57 3.74
CA TYR A 272 9.07 9.66 3.84
C TYR A 272 9.31 10.76 2.79
N GLY A 273 8.26 11.15 2.08
CA GLY A 273 8.30 12.12 1.00
C GLY A 273 8.85 11.59 -0.33
N LYS A 274 9.27 10.32 -0.39
CA LYS A 274 9.78 9.66 -1.60
C LYS A 274 8.89 8.49 -2.03
N LEU A 275 8.58 7.58 -1.10
CA LEU A 275 7.87 6.33 -1.36
C LEU A 275 6.93 5.98 -0.19
N PRO A 276 5.82 5.24 -0.45
CA PRO A 276 4.92 4.78 0.60
C PRO A 276 5.60 3.70 1.44
N SER A 277 5.53 3.77 2.77
CA SER A 277 6.05 2.72 3.65
C SER A 277 4.92 1.88 4.26
N ILE A 278 5.30 0.68 4.73
CA ILE A 278 4.37 -0.31 5.27
C ILE A 278 4.78 -0.68 6.69
N PHE A 279 3.79 -0.76 7.62
CA PHE A 279 3.97 -1.30 8.96
C PHE A 279 3.40 -2.72 9.05
N GLU A 280 4.18 -3.63 9.62
CA GLU A 280 3.78 -4.99 10.00
C GLU A 280 3.99 -5.18 11.52
N TYR A 281 2.99 -5.73 12.21
CA TYR A 281 3.09 -5.99 13.64
C TYR A 281 4.07 -7.12 13.94
N THR A 282 4.64 -7.09 15.15
CA THR A 282 5.59 -8.13 15.59
C THR A 282 4.95 -9.51 15.72
N ASP A 283 3.66 -9.56 16.07
CA ASP A 283 2.88 -10.79 16.25
C ASP A 283 1.37 -10.46 16.16
N ASN A 284 0.51 -11.46 16.35
CA ASN A 284 -0.93 -11.26 16.45
C ASN A 284 -1.33 -10.47 17.71
N TYR A 285 -2.52 -9.90 17.66
CA TYR A 285 -3.05 -9.02 18.71
C TYR A 285 -3.11 -9.70 20.09
N ALA A 286 -3.59 -10.94 20.17
CA ALA A 286 -3.70 -11.68 21.44
C ALA A 286 -2.33 -11.84 22.12
N TRP A 287 -1.30 -12.17 21.36
CA TRP A 287 0.07 -12.30 21.87
C TRP A 287 0.61 -10.93 22.35
N MET A 288 0.43 -9.87 21.56
CA MET A 288 0.88 -8.53 21.94
C MET A 288 0.21 -8.03 23.22
N LYS A 289 -1.10 -8.27 23.40
CA LYS A 289 -1.83 -7.97 24.65
C LYS A 289 -1.26 -8.73 25.83
N LYS A 290 -1.10 -10.05 25.68
CA LYS A 290 -0.59 -10.94 26.74
C LYS A 290 0.80 -10.48 27.23
N ASN A 291 1.62 -9.94 26.33
CA ASN A 291 2.98 -9.48 26.65
C ASN A 291 3.05 -7.97 27.00
N ASN A 292 1.91 -7.29 27.18
CA ASN A 292 1.83 -5.86 27.52
C ASN A 292 2.55 -4.94 26.53
N LEU A 293 2.62 -5.32 25.28
CA LEU A 293 3.28 -4.54 24.22
C LEU A 293 2.32 -3.52 23.61
N TRP A 294 1.06 -3.92 23.38
CA TRP A 294 0.07 -3.15 22.66
C TRP A 294 -0.63 -2.10 23.53
N SER A 295 -0.83 -0.90 23.00
CA SER A 295 -1.86 0.07 23.38
C SER A 295 -2.21 0.98 22.20
N GLN A 296 -3.41 1.59 22.23
CA GLN A 296 -3.86 2.53 21.20
C GLN A 296 -2.90 3.73 21.10
N GLU A 297 -2.49 4.28 22.23
CA GLU A 297 -1.59 5.44 22.28
C GLU A 297 -0.22 5.13 21.67
N LYS A 298 0.33 3.94 21.95
CA LYS A 298 1.59 3.52 21.35
C LYS A 298 1.48 3.36 19.83
N LEU A 299 0.40 2.73 19.35
CA LEU A 299 0.22 2.57 17.92
C LEU A 299 0.09 3.92 17.22
N MET A 300 -0.71 4.84 17.78
CA MET A 300 -0.82 6.19 17.23
C MET A 300 0.53 6.92 17.22
N GLN A 301 1.29 6.84 18.31
CA GLN A 301 2.63 7.41 18.40
C GLN A 301 3.57 6.82 17.33
N TYR A 302 3.54 5.51 17.10
CA TYR A 302 4.39 4.84 16.11
C TYR A 302 4.00 5.23 14.67
N ILE A 303 2.71 5.40 14.41
CA ILE A 303 2.22 5.95 13.14
C ILE A 303 2.71 7.39 12.92
N GLU A 304 2.67 8.23 13.95
CA GLU A 304 3.22 9.59 13.86
C GLU A 304 4.75 9.59 13.71
N ASN A 305 5.45 8.64 14.31
CA ASN A 305 6.91 8.52 14.19
C ASN A 305 7.33 8.08 12.78
N GLY A 306 6.72 7.03 12.24
CA GLY A 306 7.16 6.40 10.99
C GLY A 306 6.38 6.81 9.74
N LYS A 307 5.21 7.46 9.91
CA LYS A 307 4.38 8.03 8.83
C LYS A 307 4.05 7.03 7.70
N PRO A 308 3.54 5.82 8.02
CA PRO A 308 3.28 4.80 7.02
C PRO A 308 2.10 5.17 6.12
N SER A 309 2.16 4.67 4.87
CA SER A 309 1.00 4.68 3.97
C SER A 309 0.13 3.45 4.15
N TYR A 310 0.72 2.33 4.59
CA TYR A 310 0.01 1.08 4.79
C TYR A 310 0.29 0.50 6.18
N LEU A 311 -0.74 -0.10 6.77
CA LEU A 311 -0.68 -0.75 8.06
C LEU A 311 -1.29 -2.15 7.97
N GLN A 312 -0.64 -3.16 8.53
CA GLN A 312 -1.22 -4.48 8.67
C GLN A 312 -2.57 -4.40 9.39
N PHE A 313 -3.57 -5.09 8.85
CA PHE A 313 -4.87 -5.24 9.49
C PHE A 313 -4.90 -6.50 10.34
N ASP A 314 -5.24 -6.35 11.61
CA ASP A 314 -5.51 -7.47 12.50
C ASP A 314 -7.01 -7.50 12.84
N PRO A 315 -7.74 -8.55 12.42
CA PRO A 315 -9.17 -8.67 12.63
C PRO A 315 -9.60 -8.66 14.10
N GLU A 316 -8.84 -9.31 14.98
CA GLU A 316 -9.15 -9.38 16.41
C GLU A 316 -8.95 -8.01 17.08
N MET A 317 -7.86 -7.32 16.74
CA MET A 317 -7.60 -5.97 17.21
C MET A 317 -8.72 -5.01 16.78
N TYR A 318 -9.18 -5.10 15.52
CA TYR A 318 -10.29 -4.31 15.01
C TYR A 318 -11.59 -4.57 15.78
N GLU A 319 -11.97 -5.85 16.00
CA GLU A 319 -13.23 -6.18 16.68
C GLU A 319 -13.31 -5.65 18.10
N GLU A 320 -12.17 -5.53 18.79
CA GLU A 320 -12.11 -4.97 20.14
C GLU A 320 -11.95 -3.43 20.15
N ASN A 321 -11.53 -2.78 19.04
CA ASN A 321 -11.14 -1.37 18.99
C ASN A 321 -11.69 -0.65 17.75
N LYS A 322 -12.97 -0.82 17.43
CA LYS A 322 -13.58 -0.36 16.16
C LYS A 322 -13.42 1.14 15.92
N GLU A 323 -13.78 1.97 16.90
CA GLU A 323 -13.69 3.43 16.79
C GLU A 323 -12.25 3.88 16.53
N PHE A 324 -11.30 3.31 17.25
CA PHE A 324 -9.89 3.59 17.04
C PHE A 324 -9.40 3.19 15.65
N TYR A 325 -9.89 2.07 15.10
CA TYR A 325 -9.53 1.65 13.73
C TYR A 325 -10.12 2.57 12.66
N MET A 326 -11.28 3.17 12.90
CA MET A 326 -11.85 4.18 12.01
C MET A 326 -10.97 5.44 11.99
N GLU A 327 -10.50 5.88 13.15
CA GLU A 327 -9.52 6.97 13.27
C GLU A 327 -8.21 6.62 12.53
N LEU A 328 -7.65 5.43 12.77
CA LEU A 328 -6.44 4.95 12.09
C LEU A 328 -6.58 4.91 10.57
N ALA A 329 -7.72 4.45 10.05
CA ALA A 329 -7.97 4.35 8.61
C ALA A 329 -7.85 5.72 7.91
N ASN A 330 -8.28 6.78 8.58
CA ASN A 330 -8.15 8.14 8.08
C ASN A 330 -6.74 8.72 8.35
N LYS A 331 -6.06 8.27 9.40
CA LYS A 331 -4.75 8.78 9.81
C LYS A 331 -3.60 8.22 8.98
N ILE A 332 -3.57 6.92 8.66
CA ILE A 332 -2.52 6.29 7.86
C ILE A 332 -2.54 6.81 6.42
N GLY A 333 -1.35 7.02 5.83
CA GLY A 333 -1.22 7.58 4.50
C GLY A 333 -1.67 9.04 4.43
N TYR A 334 -2.25 9.44 3.30
CA TYR A 334 -2.83 10.77 3.12
C TYR A 334 -4.33 10.77 3.41
N TYR A 335 -4.83 11.90 3.92
CA TYR A 335 -6.26 12.15 4.11
C TYR A 335 -6.58 13.59 3.76
N PHE A 336 -7.03 13.83 2.52
CA PHE A 336 -7.34 15.17 2.05
C PHE A 336 -8.74 15.56 2.49
N LYS A 337 -8.81 16.54 3.39
CA LYS A 337 -10.05 17.20 3.79
C LYS A 337 -10.23 18.50 3.04
N PHE A 338 -11.44 18.71 2.55
CA PHE A 338 -11.89 19.96 2.01
C PHE A 338 -12.30 20.88 3.17
N LYS A 339 -11.65 22.04 3.30
CA LYS A 339 -11.93 22.97 4.40
C LYS A 339 -12.85 24.10 3.98
N GLN A 340 -12.68 24.66 2.79
CA GLN A 340 -13.43 25.82 2.36
C GLN A 340 -13.50 25.92 0.84
N ALA A 341 -14.67 26.32 0.31
CA ALA A 341 -14.81 26.86 -1.03
C ALA A 341 -15.28 28.30 -0.97
N GLN A 342 -14.74 29.13 -1.84
CA GLN A 342 -15.21 30.48 -2.10
C GLN A 342 -15.48 30.64 -3.59
N TYR A 343 -16.69 31.04 -3.96
CA TYR A 343 -17.12 31.22 -5.34
C TYR A 343 -18.25 32.23 -5.44
N THR A 344 -18.45 32.79 -6.63
CA THR A 344 -19.58 33.67 -6.92
C THR A 344 -20.88 32.90 -7.15
N ASN A 345 -21.98 33.35 -6.56
CA ASN A 345 -23.29 32.68 -6.64
C ASN A 345 -23.95 32.71 -8.02
N SER A 346 -23.50 33.62 -8.88
CA SER A 346 -24.00 33.75 -10.25
C SER A 346 -22.85 34.00 -11.22
N VAL A 347 -22.87 33.33 -12.34
CA VAL A 347 -21.87 33.53 -13.41
C VAL A 347 -22.55 33.70 -14.75
N THR A 348 -22.00 34.59 -15.58
CA THR A 348 -22.46 34.75 -16.95
C THR A 348 -21.65 33.89 -17.89
N ILE A 349 -22.33 33.25 -18.85
CA ILE A 349 -21.66 32.42 -19.85
C ILE A 349 -20.70 33.33 -20.66
N GLY A 350 -19.42 32.96 -20.67
CA GLY A 350 -18.36 33.65 -21.37
C GLY A 350 -17.49 34.54 -20.46
N ASP A 351 -17.87 34.74 -19.19
CA ASP A 351 -17.07 35.47 -18.22
C ASP A 351 -16.06 34.53 -17.54
N GLU A 352 -14.90 35.08 -17.15
CA GLU A 352 -13.95 34.40 -16.29
C GLU A 352 -14.44 34.46 -14.85
N ASN A 353 -14.43 33.28 -14.20
CA ASN A 353 -14.81 33.14 -12.80
C ASN A 353 -13.70 32.46 -12.01
N THR A 354 -13.49 32.92 -10.79
CA THR A 354 -12.52 32.36 -9.89
C THR A 354 -13.23 31.55 -8.80
N ILE A 355 -12.78 30.32 -8.59
CA ILE A 355 -13.17 29.47 -7.48
C ILE A 355 -11.93 29.25 -6.62
N SER A 356 -12.01 29.60 -5.34
CA SER A 356 -10.93 29.36 -4.39
C SER A 356 -11.30 28.19 -3.49
N LEU A 357 -10.41 27.21 -3.37
CA LEU A 357 -10.61 25.99 -2.60
C LEU A 357 -9.50 25.83 -1.59
N LYS A 358 -9.85 25.46 -0.38
CA LYS A 358 -8.86 25.12 0.66
C LYS A 358 -8.96 23.66 1.04
N PHE A 359 -7.82 22.99 1.04
CA PHE A 359 -7.65 21.60 1.47
C PHE A 359 -6.57 21.50 2.55
N ILE A 360 -6.67 20.47 3.34
CA ILE A 360 -5.62 20.04 4.26
C ILE A 360 -5.42 18.55 4.14
N ASN A 361 -4.18 18.10 4.26
CA ASN A 361 -3.86 16.68 4.43
C ASN A 361 -3.77 16.39 5.94
N GLU A 362 -4.78 15.74 6.50
CA GLU A 362 -4.82 15.36 7.92
C GLU A 362 -4.22 13.97 8.18
N GLY A 363 -3.83 13.24 7.13
CA GLY A 363 -3.06 12.01 7.24
C GLY A 363 -1.62 12.24 7.64
N VAL A 364 -0.86 11.17 7.86
CA VAL A 364 0.57 11.24 8.27
C VAL A 364 1.55 11.27 7.11
N ALA A 365 1.13 10.92 5.90
CA ALA A 365 1.99 10.84 4.72
C ALA A 365 1.43 11.65 3.54
N PRO A 366 2.26 12.03 2.56
CA PRO A 366 1.77 12.59 1.29
C PRO A 366 1.17 11.49 0.41
N LEU A 367 0.54 11.90 -0.69
CA LEU A 367 0.15 11.02 -1.77
C LEU A 367 1.39 10.64 -2.60
N TYR A 368 1.54 9.35 -2.93
CA TYR A 368 2.65 8.83 -3.72
C TYR A 368 2.22 8.27 -5.08
N GLU A 369 0.94 7.93 -5.27
CA GLU A 369 0.45 7.40 -6.55
C GLU A 369 0.19 8.55 -7.55
N ASP A 370 0.51 8.32 -8.82
CA ASP A 370 0.20 9.26 -9.90
C ASP A 370 -1.30 9.50 -10.00
N CYS A 371 -1.70 10.74 -9.82
CA CYS A 371 -3.08 11.15 -9.99
C CYS A 371 -3.21 12.50 -10.70
N THR A 372 -4.39 12.75 -11.24
CA THR A 372 -4.74 14.03 -11.86
C THR A 372 -5.97 14.61 -11.17
N VAL A 373 -5.89 15.86 -10.80
CA VAL A 373 -7.00 16.60 -10.21
C VAL A 373 -7.88 17.18 -11.31
N TYR A 374 -9.18 16.94 -11.21
CA TYR A 374 -10.18 17.47 -12.13
C TYR A 374 -11.23 18.26 -11.36
N ILE A 375 -11.77 19.30 -12.01
CA ILE A 375 -13.00 19.98 -11.60
C ILE A 375 -14.13 19.48 -12.48
N GLY A 376 -15.20 18.97 -11.86
CA GLY A 376 -16.41 18.50 -12.54
C GLY A 376 -17.54 19.52 -12.42
N LEU A 377 -18.25 19.79 -13.53
CA LEU A 377 -19.54 20.44 -13.51
C LEU A 377 -20.63 19.37 -13.51
N LEU A 378 -21.55 19.48 -12.56
CA LEU A 378 -22.68 18.58 -12.42
C LEU A 378 -23.97 19.31 -12.78
N ASP A 379 -24.98 18.58 -13.26
CA ASP A 379 -26.34 19.08 -13.40
C ASP A 379 -27.11 18.97 -12.05
N GLU A 380 -28.38 19.39 -12.07
CA GLU A 380 -29.26 19.35 -10.89
C GLU A 380 -29.53 17.92 -10.35
N ASN A 381 -29.24 16.89 -11.16
CA ASN A 381 -29.36 15.47 -10.78
C ASN A 381 -27.99 14.86 -10.41
N CYS A 382 -26.98 15.69 -10.19
CA CYS A 382 -25.61 15.25 -9.90
C CYS A 382 -24.95 14.41 -11.01
N ASN A 383 -25.39 14.51 -12.26
CA ASN A 383 -24.70 13.89 -13.38
C ASN A 383 -23.55 14.78 -13.86
N LEU A 384 -22.40 14.16 -14.14
CA LEU A 384 -21.24 14.88 -14.66
C LEU A 384 -21.51 15.40 -16.10
N VAL A 385 -21.64 16.71 -16.24
CA VAL A 385 -21.85 17.39 -17.54
C VAL A 385 -20.52 17.66 -18.22
N LYS A 386 -19.51 18.12 -17.48
CA LYS A 386 -18.20 18.45 -18.03
C LYS A 386 -17.12 18.30 -16.97
N LYS A 387 -15.92 17.92 -17.42
CA LYS A 387 -14.74 17.72 -16.58
C LYS A 387 -13.58 18.53 -17.13
N TYR A 388 -12.91 19.29 -16.26
CA TYR A 388 -11.73 20.09 -16.59
C TYR A 388 -10.52 19.55 -15.87
N LYS A 389 -9.45 19.25 -16.60
CA LYS A 389 -8.15 18.90 -16.01
C LYS A 389 -7.53 20.16 -15.43
N THR A 390 -7.04 20.06 -14.21
CA THR A 390 -6.29 21.16 -13.56
C THR A 390 -4.78 20.94 -13.70
N SER A 391 -4.01 21.97 -13.34
CA SER A 391 -2.56 21.88 -13.16
C SER A 391 -2.16 21.62 -11.70
N ILE A 392 -3.11 21.32 -10.82
CA ILE A 392 -2.86 21.06 -9.40
C ILE A 392 -2.11 19.75 -9.27
N ASP A 393 -0.99 19.78 -8.56
CA ASP A 393 -0.21 18.59 -8.19
C ASP A 393 -0.44 18.23 -6.71
N PRO A 394 -1.24 17.20 -6.41
CA PRO A 394 -1.55 16.83 -5.04
C PRO A 394 -0.39 16.13 -4.30
N HIS A 395 0.70 15.73 -4.98
CA HIS A 395 1.91 15.24 -4.31
C HIS A 395 2.56 16.32 -3.43
N THR A 396 2.31 17.60 -3.73
CA THR A 396 2.81 18.71 -2.92
C THR A 396 2.00 18.95 -1.64
N TRP A 397 0.92 18.20 -1.42
CA TRP A 397 0.04 18.38 -0.27
C TRP A 397 0.55 17.57 0.93
N MET A 398 1.57 18.13 1.55
CA MET A 398 2.20 17.51 2.73
C MET A 398 1.26 17.53 3.94
N PRO A 399 1.40 16.56 4.88
CA PRO A 399 0.62 16.52 6.11
C PRO A 399 0.62 17.85 6.88
N ASN A 400 -0.56 18.21 7.41
CA ASN A 400 -0.81 19.43 8.21
C ASN A 400 -0.53 20.75 7.47
N GLN A 401 -0.49 20.76 6.15
CA GLN A 401 -0.37 21.98 5.34
C GLN A 401 -1.68 22.27 4.62
N GLU A 402 -2.20 23.49 4.80
CA GLU A 402 -3.31 24.00 3.97
C GLU A 402 -2.82 24.37 2.57
N LYS A 403 -3.62 24.06 1.57
CA LYS A 403 -3.39 24.35 0.15
C LYS A 403 -4.62 25.00 -0.49
#